data_2dbb767e15e649d7ff6e1fe01f41c86e
#
_entry.id   2dbb767e15e649d7ff6e1fe01f41c86e
#
_cell.length_a   1.000
_cell.length_b   1.000
_cell.length_c   1.000
_cell.angle_alpha   90.00
_cell.angle_beta   90.00
_cell.angle_gamma   90.00
#
_symmetry.space_group_name_H-M   'P 1'
#
loop_
_entity.id
_entity.type
_entity.pdbx_description
1 polymer ?
#
loop_
_entity_poly.entity_id
_entity_poly.type
_entity_poly.pdbx_seq_one_letter_code
_entity_poly.pdbx_strand_id
1 'polypeptide(L)'
;MKQDKIKILLVDDDEMMRIYFRDIFWIHGRSDTYDVTMTSSLADAEKKIMDESSRPDTIFLDVMLSIPGENNSPDSQINRTLAFVEKIKSDKDLSHIKIIMYSGQKEKSIEESFLKLGVNGYLIKGELMPKEIIDFTDKIHESNN
;
A
#
# COMPACT_ATOMS: atom_id res chain seq x y z
N MET A 1 -5.93 -29.24 -1.49
CA MET A 1 -6.69 -27.99 -1.53
C MET A 1 -5.80 -26.83 -1.85
N LYS A 2 -6.26 -25.99 -2.73
CA LYS A 2 -5.51 -24.80 -3.14
C LYS A 2 -5.70 -23.72 -2.08
N GLN A 3 -4.61 -23.23 -1.51
CA GLN A 3 -4.68 -22.11 -0.57
C GLN A 3 -4.94 -20.82 -1.32
N ASP A 4 -5.73 -19.96 -0.71
CA ASP A 4 -5.94 -18.62 -1.25
C ASP A 4 -4.67 -17.80 -1.14
N LYS A 5 -4.38 -17.04 -2.18
CA LYS A 5 -3.24 -16.15 -2.16
C LYS A 5 -3.53 -14.93 -1.28
N ILE A 6 -2.47 -14.38 -0.72
CA ILE A 6 -2.56 -13.12 0.01
C ILE A 6 -2.72 -12.01 -1.02
N LYS A 7 -3.75 -11.20 -0.86
CA LYS A 7 -4.06 -10.12 -1.80
C LYS A 7 -3.32 -8.84 -1.42
N ILE A 8 -2.51 -8.35 -2.34
CA ILE A 8 -1.76 -7.10 -2.17
C ILE A 8 -2.27 -6.08 -3.17
N LEU A 9 -2.55 -4.88 -2.69
CA LEU A 9 -2.92 -3.76 -3.55
C LEU A 9 -1.84 -2.70 -3.45
N LEU A 10 -1.29 -2.30 -4.61
CA LEU A 10 -0.41 -1.14 -4.69
C LEU A 10 -1.23 0.06 -5.17
N VAL A 11 -1.14 1.18 -4.47
CA VAL A 11 -1.76 2.44 -4.88
C VAL A 11 -0.66 3.43 -5.18
N ASP A 12 -0.43 3.68 -6.46
CA ASP A 12 0.66 4.56 -6.92
C ASP A 12 0.29 5.11 -8.30
N ASP A 13 0.40 6.40 -8.50
CA ASP A 13 0.04 7.02 -9.78
C ASP A 13 1.16 6.95 -10.82
N ASP A 14 2.32 6.44 -10.47
CA ASP A 14 3.45 6.27 -11.40
C ASP A 14 3.38 4.88 -12.05
N GLU A 15 3.15 4.85 -13.37
CA GLU A 15 3.02 3.60 -14.12
C GLU A 15 4.27 2.73 -14.02
N MET A 16 5.44 3.34 -14.12
CA MET A 16 6.71 2.59 -14.04
C MET A 16 6.87 1.94 -12.67
N MET A 17 6.46 2.63 -11.62
CA MET A 17 6.54 2.09 -10.28
C MET A 17 5.58 0.92 -10.10
N ARG A 18 4.38 1.00 -10.69
CA ARG A 18 3.42 -0.10 -10.64
C ARG A 18 3.97 -1.35 -11.31
N ILE A 19 4.56 -1.19 -12.50
CA ILE A 19 5.16 -2.32 -13.23
C ILE A 19 6.32 -2.91 -12.44
N TYR A 20 7.20 -2.06 -11.91
CA TYR A 20 8.36 -2.49 -11.12
C TYR A 20 7.92 -3.30 -9.90
N PHE A 21 6.92 -2.81 -9.17
CA PHE A 21 6.44 -3.47 -7.96
C PHE A 21 5.86 -4.86 -8.26
N ARG A 22 5.03 -4.96 -9.29
CA ARG A 22 4.47 -6.25 -9.70
C ARG A 22 5.57 -7.23 -10.09
N ASP A 23 6.54 -6.76 -10.87
CA ASP A 23 7.61 -7.60 -11.38
C ASP A 23 8.51 -8.14 -10.27
N ILE A 24 8.69 -7.39 -9.17
CA ILE A 24 9.45 -7.85 -8.01
C ILE A 24 8.90 -9.19 -7.50
N PHE A 25 7.59 -9.26 -7.29
CA PHE A 25 6.98 -10.48 -6.76
C PHE A 25 7.06 -11.64 -7.74
N TRP A 26 6.90 -11.35 -9.02
CA TRP A 26 6.99 -12.38 -10.05
C TRP A 26 8.42 -12.91 -10.21
N ILE A 27 9.40 -12.02 -10.30
CA ILE A 27 10.81 -12.40 -10.50
C ILE A 27 11.34 -13.23 -9.34
N HIS A 28 10.91 -12.92 -8.12
CA HIS A 28 11.34 -13.65 -6.92
C HIS A 28 10.48 -14.88 -6.62
N GLY A 29 9.67 -15.33 -7.59
CA GLY A 29 8.91 -16.55 -7.46
C GLY A 29 7.80 -16.50 -6.41
N ARG A 30 7.25 -15.33 -6.15
CA ARG A 30 6.22 -15.16 -5.11
C ARG A 30 4.80 -15.07 -5.66
N SER A 31 4.62 -15.28 -6.95
CA SER A 31 3.29 -15.20 -7.57
C SER A 31 2.33 -16.29 -7.12
N ASP A 32 2.83 -17.38 -6.54
CA ASP A 32 1.99 -18.41 -5.95
C ASP A 32 1.48 -18.05 -4.55
N THR A 33 2.18 -17.15 -3.87
CA THR A 33 1.85 -16.71 -2.51
C THR A 33 1.00 -15.45 -2.51
N TYR A 34 1.32 -14.53 -3.42
CA TYR A 34 0.73 -13.19 -3.45
C TYR A 34 0.01 -12.94 -4.75
N ASP A 35 -1.19 -12.38 -4.65
CA ASP A 35 -1.94 -11.86 -5.78
C ASP A 35 -1.82 -10.34 -5.74
N VAL A 36 -0.99 -9.78 -6.61
CA VAL A 36 -0.68 -8.35 -6.62
C VAL A 36 -1.56 -7.64 -7.64
N THR A 37 -2.35 -6.69 -7.16
CA THR A 37 -3.15 -5.81 -8.01
C THR A 37 -2.73 -4.37 -7.77
N MET A 38 -3.11 -3.46 -8.68
CA MET A 38 -2.64 -2.09 -8.62
C MET A 38 -3.72 -1.12 -9.03
N THR A 39 -3.69 0.06 -8.42
CA THR A 39 -4.52 1.18 -8.83
C THR A 39 -3.66 2.45 -8.89
N SER A 40 -4.16 3.45 -9.60
CA SER A 40 -3.45 4.71 -9.75
C SER A 40 -4.06 5.84 -8.94
N SER A 41 -5.13 5.59 -8.20
CA SER A 41 -5.82 6.65 -7.46
C SER A 41 -6.44 6.12 -6.19
N LEU A 42 -6.68 7.02 -5.23
CA LEU A 42 -7.38 6.68 -3.99
C LEU A 42 -8.83 6.26 -4.27
N ALA A 43 -9.47 6.88 -5.25
CA ALA A 43 -10.86 6.55 -5.60
C ALA A 43 -10.99 5.10 -6.10
N ASP A 44 -10.08 4.68 -6.98
CA ASP A 44 -10.09 3.30 -7.47
C ASP A 44 -9.70 2.31 -6.38
N ALA A 45 -8.76 2.70 -5.50
CA ALA A 45 -8.39 1.90 -4.35
C ALA A 45 -9.60 1.68 -3.44
N GLU A 46 -10.36 2.72 -3.18
CA GLU A 46 -11.56 2.63 -2.34
C GLU A 46 -12.58 1.64 -2.91
N LYS A 47 -12.79 1.65 -4.22
CA LYS A 47 -13.70 0.70 -4.87
C LYS A 47 -13.28 -0.74 -4.64
N LYS A 48 -11.98 -1.03 -4.76
CA LYS A 48 -11.46 -2.37 -4.52
C LYS A 48 -11.58 -2.79 -3.05
N ILE A 49 -11.39 -1.85 -2.15
CA ILE A 49 -11.46 -2.11 -0.71
C ILE A 49 -12.90 -2.37 -0.26
N MET A 50 -13.85 -1.64 -0.81
CA MET A 50 -15.26 -1.76 -0.42
C MET A 50 -15.92 -3.03 -0.96
N ASP A 51 -15.39 -3.62 -2.02
CA ASP A 51 -15.89 -4.87 -2.58
C ASP A 51 -15.18 -6.04 -1.91
N GLU A 52 -15.92 -6.86 -1.16
CA GLU A 52 -15.33 -7.99 -0.43
C GLU A 52 -14.53 -8.93 -1.32
N SER A 53 -14.96 -9.11 -2.57
CA SER A 53 -14.28 -10.04 -3.50
C SER A 53 -12.93 -9.53 -3.95
N SER A 54 -12.71 -8.21 -3.98
CA SER A 54 -11.44 -7.60 -4.38
C SER A 54 -10.68 -6.97 -3.22
N ARG A 55 -11.23 -7.04 -2.02
CA ARG A 55 -10.62 -6.41 -0.83
C ARG A 55 -9.22 -6.99 -0.57
N PRO A 56 -8.20 -6.14 -0.46
CA PRO A 56 -6.84 -6.63 -0.22
C PRO A 56 -6.62 -7.00 1.25
N ASP A 57 -5.63 -7.84 1.48
CA ASP A 57 -5.13 -8.13 2.83
C ASP A 57 -4.10 -7.09 3.26
N THR A 58 -3.37 -6.54 2.30
CA THR A 58 -2.31 -5.55 2.53
C THR A 58 -2.34 -4.51 1.42
N ILE A 59 -2.17 -3.26 1.80
CA ILE A 59 -2.07 -2.14 0.87
C ILE A 59 -0.69 -1.52 0.98
N PHE A 60 -0.01 -1.36 -0.17
CA PHE A 60 1.17 -0.51 -0.28
C PHE A 60 0.69 0.81 -0.86
N LEU A 61 0.90 1.88 -0.13
CA LEU A 61 0.26 3.17 -0.41
C LEU A 61 1.29 4.28 -0.54
N ASP A 62 1.27 4.98 -1.68
CA ASP A 62 2.09 6.16 -1.86
C ASP A 62 1.48 7.33 -1.09
N VAL A 63 2.33 8.15 -0.50
CA VAL A 63 1.91 9.34 0.23
C VAL A 63 1.43 10.43 -0.74
N MET A 64 2.10 10.58 -1.87
CA MET A 64 1.89 11.70 -2.80
C MET A 64 1.13 11.23 -4.02
N LEU A 65 -0.20 11.34 -3.97
CA LEU A 65 -1.08 10.95 -5.08
C LEU A 65 -1.80 12.20 -5.60
N SER A 66 -1.68 12.45 -6.90
CA SER A 66 -2.33 13.58 -7.55
C SER A 66 -3.74 13.24 -7.97
N ILE A 67 -4.64 14.23 -7.91
CA ILE A 67 -6.00 14.10 -8.42
C ILE A 67 -6.18 15.19 -9.48
N PRO A 68 -6.43 14.84 -10.75
CA PRO A 68 -6.65 15.84 -11.80
C PRO A 68 -7.78 16.80 -11.42
N GLY A 69 -7.54 18.11 -11.60
CA GLY A 69 -8.53 19.13 -11.31
C GLY A 69 -8.65 19.53 -9.85
N GLU A 70 -7.89 18.90 -8.96
CA GLU A 70 -7.89 19.21 -7.53
C GLU A 70 -6.62 19.96 -7.14
N ASN A 71 -6.60 20.48 -5.91
CA ASN A 71 -5.40 21.06 -5.35
C ASN A 71 -4.38 19.95 -5.05
N ASN A 72 -3.25 19.97 -5.75
CA ASN A 72 -2.20 18.98 -5.58
C ASN A 72 -0.94 19.55 -4.92
N SER A 73 -1.10 20.55 -4.05
CA SER A 73 0.01 20.97 -3.19
C SER A 73 0.47 19.78 -2.34
N PRO A 74 1.74 19.75 -1.91
CA PRO A 74 2.22 18.67 -1.06
C PRO A 74 1.35 18.44 0.18
N ASP A 75 0.95 19.51 0.86
CA ASP A 75 0.11 19.39 2.04
C ASP A 75 -1.26 18.80 1.73
N SER A 76 -1.86 19.20 0.61
CA SER A 76 -3.16 18.65 0.21
C SER A 76 -3.06 17.17 -0.13
N GLN A 77 -2.01 16.76 -0.82
CA GLN A 77 -1.80 15.34 -1.14
C GLN A 77 -1.60 14.51 0.12
N ILE A 78 -0.76 14.99 1.03
CA ILE A 78 -0.48 14.29 2.28
C ILE A 78 -1.75 14.17 3.12
N ASN A 79 -2.52 15.25 3.23
CA ASN A 79 -3.74 15.25 4.02
C ASN A 79 -4.81 14.30 3.47
N ARG A 80 -4.92 14.20 2.14
CA ARG A 80 -5.85 13.25 1.51
C ARG A 80 -5.47 11.81 1.84
N THR A 81 -4.17 11.51 1.80
CA THR A 81 -3.68 10.16 2.08
C THR A 81 -3.84 9.82 3.56
N LEU A 82 -3.57 10.78 4.46
CA LEU A 82 -3.83 10.59 5.89
C LEU A 82 -5.30 10.28 6.16
N ALA A 83 -6.20 11.03 5.52
CA ALA A 83 -7.64 10.81 5.69
C ALA A 83 -8.07 9.43 5.19
N PHE A 84 -7.49 8.99 4.09
CA PHE A 84 -7.76 7.66 3.54
C PHE A 84 -7.34 6.56 4.52
N VAL A 85 -6.14 6.66 5.08
CA VAL A 85 -5.64 5.72 6.08
C VAL A 85 -6.52 5.71 7.32
N GLU A 86 -6.87 6.90 7.81
CA GLU A 86 -7.71 7.02 9.00
C GLU A 86 -9.07 6.37 8.79
N LYS A 87 -9.66 6.55 7.62
CA LYS A 87 -10.96 5.95 7.28
C LYS A 87 -10.88 4.42 7.34
N ILE A 88 -9.83 3.82 6.81
CA ILE A 88 -9.65 2.37 6.85
C ILE A 88 -9.44 1.90 8.28
N LYS A 89 -8.58 2.57 9.02
CA LYS A 89 -8.23 2.15 10.39
C LYS A 89 -9.38 2.29 11.37
N SER A 90 -10.30 3.23 11.13
CA SER A 90 -11.44 3.45 12.02
C SER A 90 -12.67 2.61 11.65
N ASP A 91 -12.67 1.96 10.50
CA ASP A 91 -13.78 1.10 10.06
C ASP A 91 -13.54 -0.32 10.56
N LYS A 92 -14.45 -0.84 11.36
CA LYS A 92 -14.27 -2.16 11.98
C LYS A 92 -14.21 -3.30 10.95
N ASP A 93 -14.78 -3.12 9.77
CA ASP A 93 -14.73 -4.14 8.72
C ASP A 93 -13.44 -4.08 7.90
N LEU A 94 -12.71 -2.98 7.98
CA LEU A 94 -11.51 -2.72 7.20
C LEU A 94 -10.23 -2.63 8.04
N SER A 95 -10.36 -2.48 9.35
CA SER A 95 -9.21 -2.22 10.23
C SER A 95 -8.18 -3.35 10.27
N HIS A 96 -8.57 -4.54 9.84
CA HIS A 96 -7.65 -5.68 9.76
C HIS A 96 -6.68 -5.57 8.58
N ILE A 97 -6.98 -4.72 7.61
CA ILE A 97 -6.11 -4.54 6.43
C ILE A 97 -4.79 -3.91 6.88
N LYS A 98 -3.70 -4.52 6.48
CA LYS A 98 -2.37 -3.98 6.78
C LYS A 98 -2.05 -2.88 5.77
N ILE A 99 -1.52 -1.77 6.26
CA ILE A 99 -1.16 -0.64 5.42
C ILE A 99 0.33 -0.39 5.57
N ILE A 100 1.05 -0.43 4.45
CA ILE A 100 2.46 -0.13 4.40
C ILE A 100 2.63 1.09 3.51
N MET A 101 3.17 2.17 4.06
CA MET A 101 3.47 3.34 3.25
C MET A 101 4.69 3.04 2.40
N TYR A 102 4.64 3.38 1.12
CA TYR A 102 5.74 3.13 0.18
C TYR A 102 5.90 4.39 -0.66
N SER A 103 6.86 5.23 -0.31
CA SER A 103 6.92 6.60 -0.79
C SER A 103 8.34 7.10 -0.91
N GLY A 104 8.53 8.12 -1.75
CA GLY A 104 9.80 8.83 -1.82
C GLY A 104 9.95 9.90 -0.75
N GLN A 105 8.95 10.12 0.10
CA GLN A 105 8.98 11.17 1.13
C GLN A 105 9.77 10.69 2.34
N LYS A 106 10.87 11.40 2.65
CA LYS A 106 11.81 11.01 3.71
C LYS A 106 11.66 11.84 4.99
N GLU A 107 10.84 12.87 4.97
CA GLU A 107 10.67 13.75 6.14
C GLU A 107 10.11 12.96 7.31
N LYS A 108 10.81 13.05 8.43
CA LYS A 108 10.46 12.31 9.63
C LYS A 108 9.08 12.67 10.16
N SER A 109 8.68 13.93 10.01
CA SER A 109 7.36 14.39 10.45
C SER A 109 6.23 13.72 9.67
N ILE A 110 6.44 13.47 8.37
CA ILE A 110 5.46 12.78 7.53
C ILE A 110 5.37 11.33 7.96
N GLU A 111 6.51 10.66 8.10
CA GLU A 111 6.56 9.27 8.56
C GLU A 111 5.84 9.11 9.90
N GLU A 112 6.14 9.98 10.86
CA GLU A 112 5.53 9.92 12.18
C GLU A 112 4.02 10.11 12.13
N SER A 113 3.52 10.97 11.25
CA SER A 113 2.09 11.20 11.09
C SER A 113 1.36 9.91 10.69
N PHE A 114 1.95 9.14 9.78
CA PHE A 114 1.36 7.88 9.34
C PHE A 114 1.50 6.80 10.41
N LEU A 115 2.66 6.72 11.06
CA LEU A 115 2.86 5.72 12.12
C LEU A 115 1.90 5.93 13.28
N LYS A 116 1.56 7.16 13.60
CA LYS A 116 0.57 7.46 14.64
C LYS A 116 -0.82 6.94 14.31
N LEU A 117 -1.15 6.84 13.01
CA LEU A 117 -2.43 6.29 12.58
C LEU A 117 -2.45 4.76 12.62
N GLY A 118 -1.32 4.13 12.92
CA GLY A 118 -1.25 2.68 13.06
C GLY A 118 -0.89 1.93 11.79
N VAL A 119 -0.23 2.58 10.82
CA VAL A 119 0.26 1.86 9.64
C VAL A 119 1.32 0.84 10.07
N ASN A 120 1.44 -0.23 9.29
CA ASN A 120 2.30 -1.37 9.63
C ASN A 120 3.76 -1.18 9.22
N GLY A 121 4.06 -0.13 8.45
CA GLY A 121 5.41 0.19 8.06
C GLY A 121 5.46 1.41 7.17
N TYR A 122 6.66 1.97 7.02
CA TYR A 122 6.91 3.10 6.15
C TYR A 122 8.22 2.82 5.42
N LEU A 123 8.12 2.51 4.12
CA LEU A 123 9.26 2.17 3.29
C LEU A 123 9.56 3.30 2.33
N ILE A 124 10.85 3.57 2.12
CA ILE A 124 11.29 4.66 1.24
C ILE A 124 11.64 4.08 -0.13
N LYS A 125 10.99 4.58 -1.18
CA LYS A 125 11.29 4.18 -2.55
C LYS A 125 12.77 4.45 -2.88
N GLY A 126 13.42 3.46 -3.48
CA GLY A 126 14.80 3.58 -3.89
C GLY A 126 15.82 3.24 -2.81
N GLU A 127 15.40 3.06 -1.56
CA GLU A 127 16.31 2.69 -0.47
C GLU A 127 16.32 1.20 -0.18
N LEU A 128 15.33 0.48 -0.68
CA LEU A 128 15.22 -0.96 -0.45
C LEU A 128 15.51 -1.73 -1.72
N MET A 129 16.26 -2.83 -1.58
CA MET A 129 16.43 -3.78 -2.67
C MET A 129 15.12 -4.55 -2.86
N PRO A 130 14.85 -5.04 -4.08
CA PRO A 130 13.63 -5.82 -4.33
C PRO A 130 13.39 -6.94 -3.34
N LYS A 131 14.43 -7.71 -3.03
CA LYS A 131 14.32 -8.81 -2.08
C LYS A 131 13.93 -8.34 -0.69
N GLU A 132 14.39 -7.16 -0.30
CA GLU A 132 14.05 -6.59 1.01
C GLU A 132 12.56 -6.26 1.12
N ILE A 133 11.94 -5.83 0.02
CA ILE A 133 10.49 -5.57 -0.02
C ILE A 133 9.73 -6.88 0.16
N ILE A 134 10.18 -7.95 -0.52
CA ILE A 134 9.59 -9.27 -0.39
C ILE A 134 9.72 -9.78 1.05
N ASP A 135 10.92 -9.70 1.62
CA ASP A 135 11.17 -10.18 2.97
C ASP A 135 10.33 -9.43 4.00
N PHE A 136 10.18 -8.13 3.83
CA PHE A 136 9.34 -7.31 4.70
C PHE A 136 7.87 -7.77 4.62
N THR A 137 7.38 -8.01 3.40
CA THR A 137 6.01 -8.47 3.17
C THR A 137 5.79 -9.84 3.79
N ASP A 138 6.73 -10.77 3.57
CA ASP A 138 6.66 -12.12 4.16
C ASP A 138 6.59 -12.03 5.69
N LYS A 139 7.42 -11.20 6.28
CA LYS A 139 7.50 -11.08 7.74
C LYS A 139 6.19 -10.55 8.33
N ILE A 140 5.57 -9.58 7.68
CA ILE A 140 4.31 -9.01 8.15
C ILE A 140 3.22 -10.09 8.17
N HIS A 141 3.18 -10.94 7.14
CA HIS A 141 2.15 -11.96 7.05
C HIS A 141 2.46 -13.19 7.91
N GLU A 142 3.71 -13.47 8.19
CA GLU A 142 4.08 -14.54 9.13
C GLU A 142 3.64 -14.22 10.55
N SER A 143 3.76 -12.97 10.96
CA SER A 143 3.48 -12.56 12.34
C SER A 143 2.00 -12.66 12.72
N ASN A 144 1.14 -13.02 11.78
CA ASN A 144 -0.30 -13.17 12.02
C ASN A 144 -0.76 -14.61 12.13
N ASN A 145 0.16 -15.54 12.16
CA ASN A 145 -0.21 -16.95 12.33
C ASN A 145 -0.35 -17.32 13.79
#